data_cbfd7da69c0ad526661e09597009f6f0
#
_entry.id   cbfd7da69c0ad526661e09597009f6f0
#
_cell.length_a   1.000
_cell.length_b   1.000
_cell.length_c   1.000
_cell.angle_alpha   90.00
_cell.angle_beta   90.00
_cell.angle_gamma   90.00
#
_symmetry.space_group_name_H-M   'P 1'
#
loop_
_entity.id
_entity.type
_entity.pdbx_description
1 polymer ?
#
loop_
_entity_poly.entity_id
_entity_poly.type
_entity_poly.pdbx_seq_one_letter_code
_entity_poly.pdbx_strand_id
1 'polypeptide(L)'
;RHTTVYLFKIFLTIVFCVAFVSAYSGIFGSENSIVGVVVLLCLMVFRFADFGVKTGSGLAILFLQFFILAVGPRLANIVPSGAGMIVHVVSISLILLFGCHHVMMANHSTLVLSYLLLYGYDAEGKAYVLRLAGLLLGAVLTEIVYYRKHRKQTYKRTFFSIVKELRPTSLRTRWQLSMALGIASAICIVECLGLPRGMWAGIAVMSVMVPFEKDVKERIKGRIPGNLVGGLLFSLLFLLLPKGFLPYLGMLGGIGVGFSATYGWQSVFNSLGAMSVAAGILGFPGAVFFRIFHNIFGAV
;
A
#
# COMPACT_ATOMS: atom_id res chain seq x y z
N ARG A 1 23.12 -16.05 20.88
CA ARG A 1 21.80 -16.16 21.52
C ARG A 1 20.81 -15.06 21.05
N HIS A 2 21.21 -13.79 21.01
CA HIS A 2 20.32 -12.69 20.53
C HIS A 2 19.96 -12.81 19.04
N THR A 3 20.93 -13.15 18.19
CA THR A 3 20.72 -13.32 16.75
C THR A 3 19.77 -14.49 16.45
N THR A 4 19.90 -15.61 17.14
CA THR A 4 19.04 -16.78 16.96
C THR A 4 17.58 -16.46 17.34
N VAL A 5 17.37 -15.76 18.46
CA VAL A 5 16.03 -15.32 18.89
C VAL A 5 15.43 -14.33 17.89
N TYR A 6 16.24 -13.45 17.34
CA TYR A 6 15.80 -12.47 16.33
C TYR A 6 15.38 -13.17 15.03
N LEU A 7 16.22 -14.08 14.52
CA LEU A 7 15.89 -14.86 13.31
C LEU A 7 14.64 -15.73 13.50
N PHE A 8 14.49 -16.34 14.67
CA PHE A 8 13.29 -17.12 15.00
C PHE A 8 12.02 -16.26 15.01
N LYS A 9 12.07 -15.04 15.59
CA LYS A 9 10.93 -14.11 15.55
C LYS A 9 10.58 -13.70 14.12
N ILE A 10 11.56 -13.45 13.27
CA ILE A 10 11.32 -13.13 11.85
C ILE A 10 10.66 -14.32 11.15
N PHE A 11 11.20 -15.52 11.34
CA PHE A 11 10.63 -16.75 10.77
C PHE A 11 9.15 -16.91 11.17
N LEU A 12 8.84 -16.80 12.46
CA LEU A 12 7.45 -16.86 12.94
C LEU A 12 6.56 -15.77 12.31
N THR A 13 7.09 -14.56 12.14
CA THR A 13 6.33 -13.49 11.49
C THR A 13 6.04 -13.82 10.02
N ILE A 14 7.01 -14.36 9.29
CA ILE A 14 6.82 -14.78 7.89
C ILE A 14 5.78 -15.90 7.80
N VAL A 15 5.89 -16.92 8.65
CA VAL A 15 4.92 -18.04 8.71
C VAL A 15 3.51 -17.50 9.00
N PHE A 16 3.38 -16.59 9.97
CA PHE A 16 2.10 -15.95 10.28
C PHE A 16 1.54 -15.16 9.08
N CYS A 17 2.37 -14.36 8.39
CA CYS A 17 1.95 -13.59 7.22
C CYS A 17 1.44 -14.50 6.09
N VAL A 18 2.19 -15.56 5.78
CA VAL A 18 1.82 -16.53 4.73
C VAL A 18 0.53 -17.25 5.12
N ALA A 19 0.44 -17.76 6.35
CA ALA A 19 -0.74 -18.46 6.84
C ALA A 19 -1.98 -17.57 6.83
N PHE A 20 -1.86 -16.31 7.26
CA PHE A 20 -2.95 -15.35 7.28
C PHE A 20 -3.49 -15.05 5.87
N VAL A 21 -2.60 -14.73 4.93
CA VAL A 21 -3.00 -14.42 3.54
C VAL A 21 -3.57 -15.67 2.87
N SER A 22 -3.00 -16.86 3.11
CA SER A 22 -3.52 -18.12 2.58
C SER A 22 -4.90 -18.45 3.13
N ALA A 23 -5.15 -18.24 4.43
CA ALA A 23 -6.46 -18.41 5.04
C ALA A 23 -7.49 -17.44 4.43
N TYR A 24 -7.11 -16.16 4.26
CA TYR A 24 -7.97 -15.18 3.57
C TYR A 24 -8.31 -15.58 2.15
N SER A 25 -7.31 -16.03 1.40
CA SER A 25 -7.49 -16.53 0.03
C SER A 25 -8.40 -17.77 -0.02
N GLY A 26 -8.28 -18.68 0.96
CA GLY A 26 -9.13 -19.87 1.07
C GLY A 26 -10.60 -19.54 1.40
N ILE A 27 -10.85 -18.52 2.25
CA ILE A 27 -12.20 -18.12 2.68
C ILE A 27 -12.89 -17.25 1.62
N PHE A 28 -12.19 -16.24 1.08
CA PHE A 28 -12.75 -15.21 0.21
C PHE A 28 -12.41 -15.38 -1.27
N GLY A 29 -11.71 -16.46 -1.62
CA GLY A 29 -11.27 -16.75 -2.99
C GLY A 29 -9.87 -16.20 -3.31
N SER A 30 -9.18 -16.85 -4.25
CA SER A 30 -7.81 -16.50 -4.66
C SER A 30 -7.68 -15.09 -5.23
N GLU A 31 -8.71 -14.57 -5.89
CA GLU A 31 -8.78 -13.19 -6.40
C GLU A 31 -8.77 -12.14 -5.28
N ASN A 32 -9.13 -12.55 -4.06
CA ASN A 32 -9.14 -11.72 -2.87
C ASN A 32 -7.94 -11.96 -1.93
N SER A 33 -6.90 -12.65 -2.38
CA SER A 33 -5.64 -12.76 -1.64
C SER A 33 -5.06 -11.38 -1.30
N ILE A 34 -5.25 -10.40 -2.18
CA ILE A 34 -4.82 -9.01 -1.95
C ILE A 34 -5.53 -8.36 -0.76
N VAL A 35 -6.78 -8.72 -0.49
CA VAL A 35 -7.52 -8.26 0.70
C VAL A 35 -6.84 -8.78 1.97
N GLY A 36 -6.42 -10.05 1.96
CA GLY A 36 -5.63 -10.63 3.06
C GLY A 36 -4.34 -9.85 3.32
N VAL A 37 -3.63 -9.43 2.25
CA VAL A 37 -2.43 -8.59 2.37
C VAL A 37 -2.77 -7.22 2.97
N VAL A 38 -3.81 -6.55 2.49
CA VAL A 38 -4.26 -5.24 2.99
C VAL A 38 -4.63 -5.30 4.47
N VAL A 39 -5.43 -6.29 4.86
CA VAL A 39 -5.85 -6.48 6.27
C VAL A 39 -4.65 -6.80 7.15
N LEU A 40 -3.74 -7.66 6.69
CA LEU A 40 -2.51 -7.98 7.41
C LEU A 40 -1.65 -6.73 7.65
N LEU A 41 -1.45 -5.88 6.63
CA LEU A 41 -0.74 -4.62 6.76
C LEU A 41 -1.38 -3.71 7.81
N CYS A 42 -2.70 -3.55 7.77
CA CYS A 42 -3.44 -2.78 8.76
C CYS A 42 -3.30 -3.36 10.18
N LEU A 43 -3.42 -4.67 10.35
CA LEU A 43 -3.25 -5.34 11.65
C LEU A 43 -1.83 -5.14 12.20
N MET A 44 -0.81 -5.27 11.35
CA MET A 44 0.59 -5.12 11.76
C MET A 44 0.93 -3.69 12.16
N VAL A 45 0.38 -2.70 11.46
CA VAL A 45 0.67 -1.29 11.70
C VAL A 45 -0.16 -0.72 12.84
N PHE A 46 -1.48 -0.92 12.85
CA PHE A 46 -2.38 -0.32 13.84
C PHE A 46 -2.35 -0.94 15.24
N ARG A 47 -1.53 -1.95 15.45
CA ARG A 47 -1.14 -2.35 16.81
C ARG A 47 -0.14 -1.39 17.47
N PHE A 48 0.52 -0.51 16.69
CA PHE A 48 1.52 0.47 17.16
C PHE A 48 1.15 1.89 16.78
N ALA A 49 0.74 2.11 15.53
CA ALA A 49 0.40 3.42 15.00
C ALA A 49 -1.02 3.83 15.43
N ASP A 50 -1.20 5.12 15.66
CA ASP A 50 -2.48 5.73 16.00
C ASP A 50 -2.82 6.93 15.10
N PHE A 51 -3.97 7.54 15.34
CA PHE A 51 -4.43 8.73 14.60
C PHE A 51 -4.28 10.03 15.40
N GLY A 52 -3.74 9.99 16.62
CA GLY A 52 -3.62 11.15 17.51
C GLY A 52 -4.96 11.69 18.02
N VAL A 53 -5.98 10.83 18.11
CA VAL A 53 -7.35 11.17 18.57
C VAL A 53 -7.84 10.19 19.64
N LYS A 54 -8.94 10.54 20.32
CA LYS A 54 -9.62 9.63 21.26
C LYS A 54 -9.89 8.28 20.60
N THR A 55 -9.75 7.19 21.34
CA THR A 55 -9.87 5.82 20.82
C THR A 55 -11.19 5.60 20.07
N GLY A 56 -12.33 6.08 20.56
CA GLY A 56 -13.61 5.96 19.85
C GLY A 56 -13.63 6.71 18.50
N SER A 57 -12.99 7.88 18.42
CA SER A 57 -12.82 8.59 17.14
C SER A 57 -11.84 7.86 16.21
N GLY A 58 -10.82 7.19 16.77
CA GLY A 58 -9.89 6.35 16.01
C GLY A 58 -10.59 5.14 15.37
N LEU A 59 -11.51 4.50 16.09
CA LEU A 59 -12.35 3.43 15.52
C LEU A 59 -13.23 3.93 14.37
N ALA A 60 -13.89 5.09 14.55
CA ALA A 60 -14.67 5.70 13.46
C ALA A 60 -13.82 6.04 12.24
N ILE A 61 -12.57 6.49 12.43
CA ILE A 61 -11.62 6.72 11.34
C ILE A 61 -11.27 5.40 10.65
N LEU A 62 -10.95 4.34 11.40
CA LEU A 62 -10.66 3.03 10.82
C LEU A 62 -11.82 2.50 9.99
N PHE A 63 -13.04 2.57 10.52
CA PHE A 63 -14.23 2.18 9.76
C PHE A 63 -14.34 2.98 8.45
N LEU A 64 -14.18 4.30 8.51
CA LEU A 64 -14.16 5.17 7.32
C LEU A 64 -13.06 4.74 6.33
N GLN A 65 -11.84 4.41 6.81
CA GLN A 65 -10.76 3.95 5.94
C GLN A 65 -11.16 2.67 5.20
N PHE A 66 -11.66 1.66 5.91
CA PHE A 66 -12.09 0.40 5.29
C PHE A 66 -13.28 0.60 4.34
N PHE A 67 -14.20 1.52 4.65
CA PHE A 67 -15.27 1.89 3.73
C PHE A 67 -14.72 2.49 2.42
N ILE A 68 -13.76 3.40 2.50
CA ILE A 68 -13.11 3.99 1.31
C ILE A 68 -12.37 2.90 0.53
N LEU A 69 -11.66 1.99 1.22
CA LEU A 69 -10.97 0.86 0.60
C LEU A 69 -11.93 -0.11 -0.10
N ALA A 70 -13.16 -0.25 0.40
CA ALA A 70 -14.18 -1.08 -0.21
C ALA A 70 -14.76 -0.46 -1.48
N VAL A 71 -15.06 0.83 -1.46
CA VAL A 71 -15.82 1.49 -2.54
C VAL A 71 -14.92 2.22 -3.54
N GLY A 72 -13.94 2.98 -3.05
CA GLY A 72 -13.14 3.89 -3.88
C GLY A 72 -12.36 3.20 -5.02
N PRO A 73 -11.61 2.13 -4.77
CA PRO A 73 -10.86 1.44 -5.82
C PRO A 73 -11.76 0.88 -6.92
N ARG A 74 -12.88 0.26 -6.54
CA ARG A 74 -13.84 -0.28 -7.51
C ARG A 74 -14.52 0.81 -8.31
N LEU A 75 -14.94 1.90 -7.65
CA LEU A 75 -15.56 3.03 -8.34
C LEU A 75 -14.60 3.65 -9.36
N ALA A 76 -13.31 3.77 -9.02
CA ALA A 76 -12.30 4.28 -9.94
C ALA A 76 -12.13 3.39 -11.18
N ASN A 77 -12.25 2.07 -11.05
CA ASN A 77 -12.10 1.12 -12.16
C ASN A 77 -13.31 1.05 -13.10
N ILE A 78 -14.52 1.41 -12.63
CA ILE A 78 -15.74 1.32 -13.46
C ILE A 78 -16.09 2.62 -14.20
N VAL A 79 -15.42 3.72 -13.89
CA VAL A 79 -15.65 5.01 -14.55
C VAL A 79 -14.53 5.33 -15.54
N PRO A 80 -14.76 6.20 -16.55
CA PRO A 80 -13.69 6.66 -17.45
C PRO A 80 -12.54 7.35 -16.68
N SER A 81 -11.31 7.26 -17.20
CA SER A 81 -10.08 7.74 -16.53
C SER A 81 -10.17 9.16 -15.97
N GLY A 82 -10.82 10.09 -16.68
CA GLY A 82 -11.02 11.45 -16.19
C GLY A 82 -11.91 11.52 -14.93
N ALA A 83 -13.00 10.75 -14.88
CA ALA A 83 -13.84 10.62 -13.69
C ALA A 83 -13.12 9.79 -12.60
N GLY A 84 -12.36 8.77 -13.00
CA GLY A 84 -11.49 7.97 -12.13
C GLY A 84 -10.48 8.85 -11.38
N MET A 85 -9.89 9.83 -12.05
CA MET A 85 -9.02 10.82 -11.40
C MET A 85 -9.72 11.54 -10.25
N ILE A 86 -10.97 11.97 -10.42
CA ILE A 86 -11.75 12.63 -9.36
C ILE A 86 -11.96 11.65 -8.18
N VAL A 87 -12.34 10.39 -8.49
CA VAL A 87 -12.51 9.35 -7.48
C VAL A 87 -11.22 9.12 -6.69
N HIS A 88 -10.07 9.05 -7.37
CA HIS A 88 -8.77 8.93 -6.72
C HIS A 88 -8.45 10.13 -5.84
N VAL A 89 -8.63 11.36 -6.34
CA VAL A 89 -8.39 12.58 -5.56
C VAL A 89 -9.24 12.59 -4.29
N VAL A 90 -10.54 12.33 -4.41
CA VAL A 90 -11.46 12.35 -3.26
C VAL A 90 -11.11 11.24 -2.27
N SER A 91 -10.98 10.00 -2.74
CA SER A 91 -10.70 8.85 -1.88
C SER A 91 -9.37 9.00 -1.15
N ILE A 92 -8.29 9.33 -1.87
CA ILE A 92 -6.96 9.47 -1.28
C ILE A 92 -6.89 10.69 -0.36
N SER A 93 -7.55 11.80 -0.71
CA SER A 93 -7.64 12.96 0.19
C SER A 93 -8.32 12.60 1.50
N LEU A 94 -9.45 11.89 1.47
CA LEU A 94 -10.14 11.43 2.68
C LEU A 94 -9.26 10.47 3.51
N ILE A 95 -8.58 9.54 2.85
CA ILE A 95 -7.61 8.64 3.51
C ILE A 95 -6.54 9.45 4.25
N LEU A 96 -5.93 10.42 3.58
CA LEU A 96 -4.84 11.22 4.13
C LEU A 96 -5.29 12.20 5.21
N LEU A 97 -6.39 12.90 4.99
CA LEU A 97 -6.91 13.90 5.93
C LEU A 97 -7.28 13.26 7.28
N PHE A 98 -7.94 12.12 7.26
CA PHE A 98 -8.37 11.43 8.49
C PHE A 98 -7.33 10.44 9.00
N GLY A 99 -6.72 9.64 8.12
CA GLY A 99 -5.77 8.59 8.49
C GLY A 99 -4.37 9.09 8.84
N CYS A 100 -3.95 10.26 8.32
CA CYS A 100 -2.59 10.79 8.47
C CYS A 100 -2.53 12.11 9.21
N HIS A 101 -3.45 12.35 10.14
CA HIS A 101 -3.42 13.53 11.01
C HIS A 101 -2.15 13.53 11.89
N HIS A 102 -1.79 12.39 12.43
CA HIS A 102 -0.54 12.16 13.15
C HIS A 102 0.57 11.76 12.15
N VAL A 103 1.18 12.76 11.53
CA VAL A 103 2.13 12.62 10.40
C VAL A 103 3.30 11.68 10.73
N MET A 104 3.79 11.71 11.98
CA MET A 104 4.94 10.89 12.42
C MET A 104 4.66 9.38 12.38
N MET A 105 3.40 8.96 12.42
CA MET A 105 3.01 7.54 12.33
C MET A 105 3.10 6.98 10.91
N ALA A 106 3.32 7.83 9.90
CA ALA A 106 3.45 7.46 8.49
C ALA A 106 2.33 6.54 7.96
N ASN A 107 1.10 6.69 8.47
CA ASN A 107 -0.05 5.87 8.12
C ASN A 107 -0.37 5.85 6.63
N HIS A 108 0.08 6.88 5.87
CA HIS A 108 -0.05 6.94 4.42
C HIS A 108 0.58 5.73 3.73
N SER A 109 1.74 5.26 4.23
CA SER A 109 2.44 4.10 3.66
C SER A 109 1.60 2.82 3.70
N THR A 110 0.65 2.71 4.62
CA THR A 110 -0.24 1.56 4.76
C THR A 110 -1.57 1.80 4.08
N LEU A 111 -2.24 2.91 4.40
CA LEU A 111 -3.61 3.16 3.95
C LEU A 111 -3.69 3.49 2.46
N VAL A 112 -2.81 4.36 1.95
CA VAL A 112 -2.77 4.69 0.52
C VAL A 112 -2.25 3.51 -0.30
N LEU A 113 -1.24 2.78 0.22
CA LEU A 113 -0.80 1.54 -0.43
C LEU A 113 -1.93 0.53 -0.55
N SER A 114 -2.72 0.34 0.52
CA SER A 114 -3.87 -0.56 0.52
C SER A 114 -4.89 -0.17 -0.54
N TYR A 115 -5.18 1.13 -0.67
CA TYR A 115 -6.05 1.65 -1.72
C TYR A 115 -5.52 1.33 -3.12
N LEU A 116 -4.24 1.61 -3.38
CA LEU A 116 -3.60 1.38 -4.68
C LEU A 116 -3.50 -0.11 -5.03
N LEU A 117 -3.28 -0.98 -4.04
CA LEU A 117 -3.30 -2.43 -4.26
C LEU A 117 -4.70 -2.92 -4.65
N LEU A 118 -5.74 -2.49 -3.94
CA LEU A 118 -7.12 -2.88 -4.25
C LEU A 118 -7.59 -2.33 -5.61
N TYR A 119 -7.12 -1.13 -5.98
CA TYR A 119 -7.35 -0.57 -7.32
C TYR A 119 -6.64 -1.37 -8.42
N GLY A 120 -5.38 -1.71 -8.22
CA GLY A 120 -4.58 -2.41 -9.24
C GLY A 120 -4.88 -3.91 -9.38
N TYR A 121 -5.55 -4.51 -8.38
CA TYR A 121 -6.04 -5.88 -8.37
C TYR A 121 -7.56 -5.89 -8.19
N ASP A 122 -8.27 -5.38 -9.19
CA ASP A 122 -9.73 -5.28 -9.15
C ASP A 122 -10.41 -6.64 -9.07
N ALA A 123 -11.66 -6.65 -8.63
CA ALA A 123 -12.52 -7.83 -8.57
C ALA A 123 -13.94 -7.45 -8.96
N GLU A 124 -14.64 -8.34 -9.65
CA GLU A 124 -15.96 -8.12 -10.19
C GLU A 124 -16.97 -9.19 -9.74
N GLY A 125 -18.23 -8.89 -9.91
CA GLY A 125 -19.31 -9.83 -9.65
C GLY A 125 -19.23 -10.48 -8.26
N LYS A 126 -19.25 -11.81 -8.20
CA LYS A 126 -19.18 -12.57 -6.95
C LYS A 126 -17.88 -12.34 -6.18
N ALA A 127 -16.76 -12.19 -6.88
CA ALA A 127 -15.46 -11.93 -6.23
C ALA A 127 -15.47 -10.57 -5.51
N TYR A 128 -16.14 -9.54 -6.06
CA TYR A 128 -16.29 -8.26 -5.38
C TYR A 128 -17.17 -8.36 -4.12
N VAL A 129 -18.27 -9.13 -4.16
CA VAL A 129 -19.09 -9.37 -2.95
C VAL A 129 -18.26 -10.03 -1.84
N LEU A 130 -17.45 -11.04 -2.19
CA LEU A 130 -16.52 -11.67 -1.24
C LEU A 130 -15.43 -10.70 -0.75
N ARG A 131 -14.98 -9.77 -1.61
CA ARG A 131 -14.06 -8.68 -1.24
C ARG A 131 -14.65 -7.78 -0.17
N LEU A 132 -15.91 -7.37 -0.32
CA LEU A 132 -16.62 -6.56 0.66
C LEU A 132 -16.72 -7.27 2.01
N ALA A 133 -17.06 -8.56 2.01
CA ALA A 133 -17.11 -9.38 3.21
C ALA A 133 -15.71 -9.51 3.88
N GLY A 134 -14.66 -9.73 3.07
CA GLY A 134 -13.28 -9.79 3.55
C GLY A 134 -12.79 -8.47 4.15
N LEU A 135 -13.10 -7.34 3.52
CA LEU A 135 -12.76 -6.01 4.05
C LEU A 135 -13.56 -5.69 5.32
N LEU A 136 -14.83 -6.07 5.40
CA LEU A 136 -15.63 -5.90 6.61
C LEU A 136 -15.06 -6.71 7.79
N LEU A 137 -14.71 -7.98 7.56
CA LEU A 137 -14.01 -8.79 8.57
C LEU A 137 -12.68 -8.15 8.96
N GLY A 138 -11.93 -7.66 7.98
CA GLY A 138 -10.65 -6.96 8.19
C GLY A 138 -10.81 -5.70 9.03
N ALA A 139 -11.86 -4.90 8.80
CA ALA A 139 -12.21 -3.73 9.61
C ALA A 139 -12.41 -4.14 11.07
N VAL A 140 -13.28 -5.10 11.32
CA VAL A 140 -13.57 -5.60 12.68
C VAL A 140 -12.31 -6.10 13.39
N LEU A 141 -11.51 -6.92 12.71
CA LEU A 141 -10.26 -7.43 13.29
C LEU A 141 -9.28 -6.31 13.63
N THR A 142 -9.13 -5.33 12.71
CA THR A 142 -8.22 -4.19 12.91
C THR A 142 -8.71 -3.28 14.04
N GLU A 143 -10.02 -3.04 14.13
CA GLU A 143 -10.64 -2.26 15.20
C GLU A 143 -10.47 -2.92 16.57
N ILE A 144 -10.62 -4.24 16.65
CA ILE A 144 -10.37 -4.99 17.90
C ILE A 144 -8.91 -4.84 18.34
N VAL A 145 -7.96 -4.98 17.41
CA VAL A 145 -6.53 -4.81 17.71
C VAL A 145 -6.24 -3.37 18.13
N TYR A 146 -6.72 -2.40 17.36
CA TYR A 146 -6.57 -0.97 17.65
C TYR A 146 -7.14 -0.63 19.03
N TYR A 147 -8.37 -1.00 19.33
CA TYR A 147 -9.00 -0.76 20.63
C TYR A 147 -8.18 -1.35 21.78
N ARG A 148 -7.79 -2.63 21.68
CA ARG A 148 -7.00 -3.29 22.74
C ARG A 148 -5.66 -2.60 23.01
N LYS A 149 -5.03 -2.06 21.96
CA LYS A 149 -3.71 -1.41 22.06
C LYS A 149 -3.79 0.04 22.52
N HIS A 150 -4.83 0.76 22.07
CA HIS A 150 -4.90 2.22 22.25
C HIS A 150 -5.97 2.69 23.28
N ARG A 151 -6.74 1.78 23.91
CA ARG A 151 -7.82 2.14 24.86
C ARG A 151 -7.37 2.95 26.07
N LYS A 152 -6.09 2.92 26.42
CA LYS A 152 -5.52 3.67 27.57
C LYS A 152 -4.97 5.04 27.17
N GLN A 153 -4.99 5.39 25.89
CA GLN A 153 -4.48 6.68 25.41
C GLN A 153 -5.46 7.81 25.74
N THR A 154 -4.92 8.93 26.21
CA THR A 154 -5.69 10.07 26.73
C THR A 154 -5.67 11.27 25.78
N TYR A 155 -5.84 11.05 24.49
CA TYR A 155 -5.94 12.14 23.52
C TYR A 155 -7.21 12.97 23.76
N LYS A 156 -7.09 14.30 23.59
CA LYS A 156 -8.23 15.23 23.69
C LYS A 156 -8.96 15.41 22.35
N ARG A 157 -8.27 15.20 21.22
CA ARG A 157 -8.82 15.37 19.87
C ARG A 157 -9.91 14.34 19.56
N THR A 158 -10.88 14.79 18.78
CA THR A 158 -12.00 13.96 18.28
C THR A 158 -11.99 13.94 16.76
N PHE A 159 -12.81 13.12 16.13
CA PHE A 159 -13.04 13.11 14.69
C PHE A 159 -13.37 14.52 14.15
N PHE A 160 -14.28 15.23 14.82
CA PHE A 160 -14.66 16.59 14.40
C PHE A 160 -13.55 17.63 14.59
N SER A 161 -12.65 17.45 15.55
CA SER A 161 -11.51 18.36 15.70
C SER A 161 -10.54 18.27 14.51
N ILE A 162 -10.37 17.09 13.89
CA ILE A 162 -9.59 16.95 12.66
C ILE A 162 -10.16 17.85 11.56
N VAL A 163 -11.49 17.81 11.35
CA VAL A 163 -12.16 18.63 10.33
C VAL A 163 -11.96 20.12 10.60
N LYS A 164 -12.08 20.55 11.86
CA LYS A 164 -11.85 21.96 12.25
C LYS A 164 -10.40 22.42 12.09
N GLU A 165 -9.45 21.50 12.19
CA GLU A 165 -8.02 21.78 12.01
C GLU A 165 -7.58 21.77 10.52
N LEU A 166 -8.47 21.45 9.58
CA LEU A 166 -8.18 21.50 8.16
C LEU A 166 -8.02 22.96 7.71
N ARG A 167 -6.79 23.36 7.45
CA ARG A 167 -6.46 24.69 6.93
C ARG A 167 -5.65 24.52 5.64
N PRO A 168 -6.10 25.04 4.49
CA PRO A 168 -5.37 24.95 3.22
C PRO A 168 -3.95 25.52 3.29
N THR A 169 -3.71 26.47 4.21
CA THR A 169 -2.40 27.08 4.44
C THR A 169 -1.45 26.23 5.27
N SER A 170 -1.93 25.18 5.96
CA SER A 170 -1.06 24.34 6.78
C SER A 170 -0.19 23.42 5.92
N LEU A 171 1.10 23.28 6.26
CA LEU A 171 2.05 22.39 5.57
C LEU A 171 1.53 20.95 5.48
N ARG A 172 0.88 20.46 6.56
CA ARG A 172 0.29 19.13 6.61
C ARG A 172 -0.82 18.97 5.56
N THR A 173 -1.80 19.87 5.52
CA THR A 173 -2.92 19.78 4.58
C THR A 173 -2.44 19.94 3.14
N ARG A 174 -1.49 20.84 2.90
CA ARG A 174 -0.88 21.01 1.57
C ARG A 174 -0.18 19.72 1.11
N TRP A 175 0.63 19.10 1.96
CA TRP A 175 1.26 17.83 1.66
C TRP A 175 0.23 16.73 1.35
N GLN A 176 -0.82 16.60 2.18
CA GLN A 176 -1.88 15.61 1.99
C GLN A 176 -2.59 15.78 0.64
N LEU A 177 -2.99 17.00 0.30
CA LEU A 177 -3.66 17.29 -0.98
C LEU A 177 -2.71 17.14 -2.17
N SER A 178 -1.47 17.60 -2.05
CA SER A 178 -0.46 17.42 -3.11
C SER A 178 -0.18 15.96 -3.40
N MET A 179 -0.10 15.11 -2.36
CA MET A 179 0.06 13.66 -2.54
C MET A 179 -1.17 13.04 -3.24
N ALA A 180 -2.39 13.40 -2.83
CA ALA A 180 -3.60 12.89 -3.47
C ALA A 180 -3.68 13.29 -4.95
N LEU A 181 -3.41 14.57 -5.27
CA LEU A 181 -3.35 15.06 -6.63
C LEU A 181 -2.24 14.41 -7.45
N GLY A 182 -1.04 14.30 -6.91
CA GLY A 182 0.09 13.66 -7.59
C GLY A 182 -0.18 12.20 -7.95
N ILE A 183 -0.72 11.42 -7.00
CA ILE A 183 -1.10 10.02 -7.23
C ILE A 183 -2.18 9.92 -8.31
N ALA A 184 -3.26 10.70 -8.16
CA ALA A 184 -4.38 10.65 -9.09
C ALA A 184 -3.98 11.09 -10.52
N SER A 185 -3.17 12.14 -10.63
CA SER A 185 -2.64 12.62 -11.92
C SER A 185 -1.73 11.57 -12.58
N ALA A 186 -0.82 10.96 -11.82
CA ALA A 186 0.08 9.94 -12.33
C ALA A 186 -0.70 8.73 -12.86
N ILE A 187 -1.72 8.26 -12.13
CA ILE A 187 -2.57 7.16 -12.58
C ILE A 187 -3.34 7.58 -13.84
N CYS A 188 -3.99 8.72 -13.83
CA CYS A 188 -4.78 9.21 -14.96
C CYS A 188 -3.94 9.32 -16.25
N ILE A 189 -2.73 9.87 -16.17
CA ILE A 189 -1.82 9.97 -17.32
C ILE A 189 -1.48 8.58 -17.87
N VAL A 190 -1.13 7.64 -17.00
CA VAL A 190 -0.80 6.25 -17.38
C VAL A 190 -1.99 5.58 -18.07
N GLU A 191 -3.20 5.76 -17.54
CA GLU A 191 -4.44 5.22 -18.13
C GLU A 191 -4.77 5.86 -19.47
N CYS A 192 -4.67 7.19 -19.59
CA CYS A 192 -4.90 7.91 -20.85
C CYS A 192 -3.92 7.49 -21.95
N LEU A 193 -2.71 7.08 -21.58
CA LEU A 193 -1.73 6.52 -22.50
C LEU A 193 -1.96 5.02 -22.80
N GLY A 194 -3.00 4.40 -22.22
CA GLY A 194 -3.30 2.98 -22.38
C GLY A 194 -2.24 2.04 -21.80
N LEU A 195 -1.41 2.53 -20.85
CA LEU A 195 -0.35 1.73 -20.25
C LEU A 195 -0.90 0.89 -19.08
N PRO A 196 -0.51 -0.39 -18.95
CA PRO A 196 -1.00 -1.25 -17.89
C PRO A 196 -0.38 -0.90 -16.55
N ARG A 197 -1.06 -1.29 -15.46
CA ARG A 197 -0.55 -1.18 -14.07
C ARG A 197 -0.31 0.26 -13.58
N GLY A 198 -1.22 1.19 -13.85
CA GLY A 198 -1.17 2.59 -13.35
C GLY A 198 -0.92 2.72 -11.85
N MET A 199 -1.36 1.73 -11.06
CA MET A 199 -1.07 1.67 -9.63
C MET A 199 0.42 1.78 -9.28
N TRP A 200 1.33 1.32 -10.15
CA TRP A 200 2.77 1.42 -9.88
C TRP A 200 3.29 2.85 -9.91
N ALA A 201 2.74 3.68 -10.81
CA ALA A 201 3.04 5.11 -10.82
C ALA A 201 2.51 5.77 -9.54
N GLY A 202 1.27 5.46 -9.14
CA GLY A 202 0.71 5.95 -7.87
C GLY A 202 1.52 5.53 -6.64
N ILE A 203 1.97 4.28 -6.57
CA ILE A 203 2.85 3.79 -5.49
C ILE A 203 4.21 4.53 -5.51
N ALA A 204 4.73 4.86 -6.70
CA ALA A 204 5.97 5.62 -6.80
C ALA A 204 5.80 7.03 -6.23
N VAL A 205 4.77 7.76 -6.64
CA VAL A 205 4.43 9.08 -6.08
C VAL A 205 4.28 9.01 -4.56
N MET A 206 3.43 8.11 -4.05
CA MET A 206 3.20 7.94 -2.61
C MET A 206 4.49 7.74 -1.83
N SER A 207 5.39 6.93 -2.36
CA SER A 207 6.61 6.55 -1.63
C SER A 207 7.69 7.64 -1.62
N VAL A 208 7.62 8.58 -2.56
CA VAL A 208 8.56 9.70 -2.67
C VAL A 208 8.02 10.95 -1.98
N MET A 209 6.72 11.22 -2.10
CA MET A 209 6.05 12.38 -1.51
C MET A 209 5.86 12.23 0.01
N VAL A 210 6.96 12.17 0.75
CA VAL A 210 6.91 12.16 2.22
C VAL A 210 6.79 13.58 2.78
N PRO A 211 6.31 13.74 4.04
CA PRO A 211 6.02 15.08 4.59
C PRO A 211 7.26 15.96 4.82
N PHE A 212 8.45 15.37 4.81
CA PHE A 212 9.71 16.09 5.08
C PHE A 212 10.55 16.19 3.80
N GLU A 213 10.84 17.39 3.37
CA GLU A 213 11.52 17.70 2.10
C GLU A 213 12.91 17.06 1.96
N LYS A 214 13.64 16.96 3.06
CA LYS A 214 14.95 16.30 3.09
C LYS A 214 14.85 14.83 2.68
N ASP A 215 13.83 14.14 3.18
CA ASP A 215 13.64 12.71 2.93
C ASP A 215 13.19 12.43 1.50
N VAL A 216 12.51 13.39 0.83
CA VAL A 216 12.08 13.26 -0.57
C VAL A 216 13.28 13.01 -1.49
N LYS A 217 14.35 13.82 -1.36
CA LYS A 217 15.56 13.67 -2.19
C LYS A 217 16.26 12.33 -1.97
N GLU A 218 16.34 11.88 -0.73
CA GLU A 218 16.93 10.57 -0.40
C GLU A 218 16.08 9.42 -0.96
N ARG A 219 14.77 9.55 -0.94
CA ARG A 219 13.86 8.55 -1.49
C ARG A 219 13.94 8.47 -3.02
N ILE A 220 14.00 9.59 -3.73
CA ILE A 220 14.22 9.60 -5.19
C ILE A 220 15.54 8.92 -5.52
N LYS A 221 16.65 9.30 -4.85
CA LYS A 221 17.98 8.72 -5.05
C LYS A 221 18.04 7.21 -4.75
N GLY A 222 17.25 6.72 -3.82
CA GLY A 222 17.18 5.30 -3.52
C GLY A 222 16.22 4.53 -4.44
N ARG A 223 15.10 5.16 -4.84
CA ARG A 223 14.04 4.49 -5.59
C ARG A 223 14.42 4.20 -7.04
N ILE A 224 14.93 5.18 -7.77
CA ILE A 224 15.24 5.02 -9.19
C ILE A 224 16.34 3.96 -9.39
N PRO A 225 17.53 4.05 -8.78
CA PRO A 225 18.53 3.01 -8.89
C PRO A 225 18.06 1.66 -8.33
N GLY A 226 17.31 1.68 -7.21
CA GLY A 226 16.77 0.45 -6.60
C GLY A 226 15.83 -0.31 -7.53
N ASN A 227 14.96 0.40 -8.28
CA ASN A 227 14.09 -0.25 -9.25
C ASN A 227 14.87 -0.78 -10.48
N LEU A 228 15.90 -0.07 -10.95
CA LEU A 228 16.77 -0.55 -12.02
C LEU A 228 17.51 -1.82 -11.60
N VAL A 229 18.17 -1.81 -10.45
CA VAL A 229 18.86 -2.98 -9.90
C VAL A 229 17.88 -4.12 -9.65
N GLY A 230 16.69 -3.85 -9.10
CA GLY A 230 15.63 -4.84 -8.92
C GLY A 230 15.14 -5.44 -10.24
N GLY A 231 15.04 -4.64 -11.31
CA GLY A 231 14.71 -5.10 -12.65
C GLY A 231 15.78 -6.00 -13.24
N LEU A 232 17.05 -5.63 -13.10
CA LEU A 232 18.18 -6.46 -13.53
C LEU A 232 18.23 -7.78 -12.74
N LEU A 233 18.09 -7.72 -11.42
CA LEU A 233 18.08 -8.91 -10.58
C LEU A 233 16.91 -9.84 -10.93
N PHE A 234 15.71 -9.29 -11.14
CA PHE A 234 14.55 -10.09 -11.57
C PHE A 234 14.80 -10.74 -12.93
N SER A 235 15.35 -9.99 -13.89
CA SER A 235 15.66 -10.49 -15.23
C SER A 235 16.65 -11.66 -15.16
N LEU A 236 17.71 -11.51 -14.37
CA LEU A 236 18.70 -12.54 -14.18
C LEU A 236 18.09 -13.81 -13.55
N LEU A 237 17.33 -13.65 -12.48
CA LEU A 237 16.67 -14.77 -11.81
C LEU A 237 15.62 -15.44 -12.71
N PHE A 238 14.85 -14.66 -13.47
CA PHE A 238 13.85 -15.18 -14.41
C PHE A 238 14.46 -16.05 -15.51
N LEU A 239 15.63 -15.67 -16.00
CA LEU A 239 16.34 -16.40 -17.07
C LEU A 239 17.11 -17.61 -16.56
N LEU A 240 17.66 -17.56 -15.34
CA LEU A 240 18.50 -18.61 -14.79
C LEU A 240 17.74 -19.66 -14.00
N LEU A 241 16.62 -19.29 -13.34
CA LEU A 241 15.89 -20.23 -12.48
C LEU A 241 14.88 -21.07 -13.27
N PRO A 242 14.69 -22.33 -12.88
CA PRO A 242 13.60 -23.14 -13.42
C PRO A 242 12.25 -22.49 -13.17
N LYS A 243 11.31 -22.62 -14.12
CA LYS A 243 9.97 -22.00 -14.06
C LYS A 243 9.22 -22.26 -12.75
N GLY A 244 9.42 -23.42 -12.13
CA GLY A 244 8.81 -23.77 -10.85
C GLY A 244 9.24 -22.90 -9.66
N PHE A 245 10.36 -22.17 -9.75
CA PHE A 245 10.83 -21.27 -8.69
C PHE A 245 10.30 -19.84 -8.82
N LEU A 246 9.77 -19.44 -9.99
CA LEU A 246 9.32 -18.09 -10.25
C LEU A 246 8.23 -17.57 -9.27
N PRO A 247 7.23 -18.39 -8.85
CA PRO A 247 6.24 -17.95 -7.87
C PRO A 247 6.84 -17.58 -6.50
N TYR A 248 7.96 -18.18 -6.13
CA TYR A 248 8.63 -17.90 -4.85
C TYR A 248 9.42 -16.58 -4.84
N LEU A 249 9.72 -15.99 -6.02
CA LEU A 249 10.40 -14.69 -6.10
C LEU A 249 9.60 -13.57 -5.44
N GLY A 250 8.26 -13.65 -5.48
CA GLY A 250 7.39 -12.71 -4.77
C GLY A 250 7.59 -12.75 -3.26
N MET A 251 7.66 -13.94 -2.70
CA MET A 251 7.91 -14.15 -1.28
C MET A 251 9.33 -13.70 -0.89
N LEU A 252 10.34 -14.04 -1.70
CA LEU A 252 11.73 -13.58 -1.49
C LEU A 252 11.83 -12.06 -1.53
N GLY A 253 11.11 -11.40 -2.45
CA GLY A 253 10.99 -9.95 -2.50
C GLY A 253 10.43 -9.38 -1.21
N GLY A 254 9.33 -9.93 -0.68
CA GLY A 254 8.72 -9.50 0.59
C GLY A 254 9.65 -9.68 1.79
N ILE A 255 10.33 -10.83 1.88
CA ILE A 255 11.35 -11.10 2.92
C ILE A 255 12.50 -10.09 2.81
N GLY A 256 13.01 -9.88 1.60
CA GLY A 256 14.11 -8.93 1.35
C GLY A 256 13.75 -7.51 1.75
N VAL A 257 12.52 -7.05 1.53
CA VAL A 257 12.03 -5.75 2.03
C VAL A 257 12.14 -5.68 3.56
N GLY A 258 11.72 -6.74 4.26
CA GLY A 258 11.76 -6.80 5.74
C GLY A 258 13.18 -6.74 6.32
N PHE A 259 14.18 -7.25 5.60
CA PHE A 259 15.59 -7.22 6.00
C PHE A 259 16.36 -6.00 5.50
N SER A 260 15.74 -5.17 4.67
CA SER A 260 16.43 -4.04 4.03
C SER A 260 16.74 -2.93 5.03
N ALA A 261 18.02 -2.61 5.21
CA ALA A 261 18.48 -1.54 6.08
C ALA A 261 18.28 -0.14 5.49
N THR A 262 18.19 -0.02 4.16
CA THR A 262 18.04 1.25 3.46
C THR A 262 16.86 1.24 2.50
N TYR A 263 16.33 2.43 2.21
CA TYR A 263 15.22 2.57 1.27
C TYR A 263 15.59 2.09 -0.17
N GLY A 264 16.84 2.22 -0.58
CA GLY A 264 17.32 1.71 -1.87
C GLY A 264 17.15 0.19 -1.96
N TRP A 265 17.61 -0.56 -0.96
CA TRP A 265 17.42 -2.01 -0.90
C TRP A 265 15.95 -2.42 -0.80
N GLN A 266 15.13 -1.68 -0.03
CA GLN A 266 13.67 -1.89 -0.02
C GLN A 266 13.08 -1.76 -1.43
N SER A 267 13.56 -0.80 -2.22
CA SER A 267 13.10 -0.59 -3.60
C SER A 267 13.51 -1.74 -4.53
N VAL A 268 14.72 -2.30 -4.37
CA VAL A 268 15.19 -3.48 -5.11
C VAL A 268 14.26 -4.66 -4.87
N PHE A 269 14.06 -5.05 -3.61
CA PHE A 269 13.26 -6.22 -3.26
C PHE A 269 11.76 -6.05 -3.52
N ASN A 270 11.25 -4.84 -3.33
CA ASN A 270 9.85 -4.52 -3.66
C ASN A 270 9.60 -4.64 -5.18
N SER A 271 10.58 -4.25 -6.00
CA SER A 271 10.47 -4.41 -7.46
C SER A 271 10.53 -5.87 -7.86
N LEU A 272 11.41 -6.68 -7.26
CA LEU A 272 11.48 -8.11 -7.46
C LEU A 272 10.12 -8.79 -7.18
N GLY A 273 9.52 -8.49 -6.03
CA GLY A 273 8.20 -9.01 -5.65
C GLY A 273 7.09 -8.61 -6.61
N ALA A 274 7.05 -7.33 -7.00
CA ALA A 274 6.01 -6.82 -7.90
C ALA A 274 6.11 -7.39 -9.32
N MET A 275 7.34 -7.55 -9.85
CA MET A 275 7.57 -8.12 -11.19
C MET A 275 7.26 -9.60 -11.25
N SER A 276 7.53 -10.37 -10.19
CA SER A 276 7.23 -11.80 -10.16
C SER A 276 5.72 -12.06 -10.32
N VAL A 277 4.88 -11.26 -9.67
CA VAL A 277 3.41 -11.35 -9.82
C VAL A 277 2.97 -10.87 -11.20
N ALA A 278 3.55 -9.78 -11.69
CA ALA A 278 3.15 -9.17 -12.95
C ALA A 278 3.61 -9.95 -14.18
N ALA A 279 4.68 -10.72 -14.10
CA ALA A 279 5.20 -11.51 -15.21
C ALA A 279 4.19 -12.56 -15.72
N GLY A 280 3.31 -13.06 -14.84
CA GLY A 280 2.21 -13.95 -15.24
C GLY A 280 1.12 -13.27 -16.08
N ILE A 281 1.03 -11.93 -16.04
CA ILE A 281 -0.03 -11.13 -16.70
C ILE A 281 0.53 -10.38 -17.91
N LEU A 282 1.70 -9.74 -17.74
CA LEU A 282 2.32 -8.86 -18.74
C LEU A 282 3.42 -9.57 -19.56
N GLY A 283 3.76 -10.80 -19.21
CA GLY A 283 4.98 -11.45 -19.68
C GLY A 283 6.24 -10.86 -19.04
N PHE A 284 7.36 -11.57 -19.19
CA PHE A 284 8.63 -11.17 -18.58
C PHE A 284 9.12 -9.79 -19.02
N PRO A 285 9.27 -9.47 -20.33
CA PRO A 285 9.78 -8.16 -20.74
C PRO A 285 8.86 -7.02 -20.33
N GLY A 286 7.54 -7.22 -20.44
CA GLY A 286 6.54 -6.22 -20.07
C GLY A 286 6.56 -5.89 -18.57
N ALA A 287 6.66 -6.90 -17.70
CA ALA A 287 6.73 -6.70 -16.25
C ALA A 287 7.93 -5.83 -15.86
N VAL A 288 9.10 -6.07 -16.45
CA VAL A 288 10.33 -5.31 -16.18
C VAL A 288 10.20 -3.88 -16.70
N PHE A 289 9.82 -3.74 -17.98
CA PHE A 289 9.70 -2.42 -18.61
C PHE A 289 8.71 -1.51 -17.89
N PHE A 290 7.46 -1.96 -17.70
CA PHE A 290 6.45 -1.13 -17.07
C PHE A 290 6.76 -0.87 -15.60
N ARG A 291 7.39 -1.80 -14.88
CA ARG A 291 7.81 -1.55 -13.50
C ARG A 291 8.83 -0.42 -13.40
N ILE A 292 9.88 -0.45 -14.22
CA ILE A 292 10.91 0.58 -14.25
C ILE A 292 10.30 1.91 -14.71
N PHE A 293 9.58 1.90 -15.83
CA PHE A 293 8.98 3.11 -16.41
C PHE A 293 8.07 3.83 -15.40
N HIS A 294 7.09 3.14 -14.82
CA HIS A 294 6.14 3.76 -13.88
C HIS A 294 6.83 4.24 -12.60
N ASN A 295 7.88 3.55 -12.15
CA ASN A 295 8.61 4.00 -10.97
C ASN A 295 9.46 5.24 -11.22
N ILE A 296 10.07 5.37 -12.40
CA ILE A 296 10.76 6.60 -12.78
C ILE A 296 9.73 7.72 -12.96
N PHE A 297 8.69 7.47 -13.75
CA PHE A 297 7.63 8.45 -14.03
C PHE A 297 6.96 8.99 -12.75
N GLY A 298 6.62 8.13 -11.80
CA GLY A 298 6.00 8.56 -10.55
C GLY A 298 6.98 9.12 -9.51
N ALA A 299 8.29 9.02 -9.71
CA ALA A 299 9.30 9.54 -8.80
C ALA A 299 9.82 10.94 -9.22
N VAL A 300 9.60 11.32 -10.46
CA VAL A 300 9.96 12.64 -11.05
C VAL A 300 8.75 13.56 -11.09
#